data_03907a82c1bab0a588451a4ae213d742
#
_entry.id   03907a82c1bab0a588451a4ae213d742
#
_cell.length_a   1.000
_cell.length_b   1.000
_cell.length_c   1.000
_cell.angle_alpha   90.00
_cell.angle_beta   90.00
_cell.angle_gamma   90.00
#
_symmetry.space_group_name_H-M   'P 1'
#
loop_
_entity.id
_entity.type
_entity.pdbx_description
1 polymer ?
#
loop_
_entity_poly.entity_id
_entity_poly.type
_entity_poly.pdbx_seq_one_letter_code
_entity_poly.pdbx_strand_id
1 'polypeptide(L)'
;MRKIVFHINSLEQGGAERVITNLAHQFAAEGYEVYIATEWYAENEFQIDKSITRVHVGLNKEEESRGRFAKLRIRGQRLRAFIKKVRPDVVVAFCHKANYRAITAALGTRIPVIVSVRTDPVGHYDHWDDKFQIPLLFPRAAGCVFQTEGQRDFFPEKVRKKSRIILNPLNDKYLDVPEPEKRVKEVVQSGRIVDFKNQLMLIRAFDRVHIKHPDYVLKIYGGDSGDGTREQLEELIAERNAGEYVFLMGASDSLEKVLVNASVFAFSSDWEGLPNALLEAMALGLPVVATDCPCGGPRTVMQDGVNGLLVPIKDEEALADGICRLIENPGLAEQLGRKARDICKIANGKAVFEQWQDYIESVCK
;
A
#
# COMPACT_ATOMS: atom_id res chain seq x y z
N MET A 1 -22.10 -21.14 -9.06
CA MET A 1 -20.69 -20.78 -8.83
C MET A 1 -20.50 -19.34 -9.26
N ARG A 2 -20.06 -18.45 -8.37
CA ARG A 2 -19.87 -17.02 -8.70
C ARG A 2 -18.54 -16.84 -9.42
N LYS A 3 -18.51 -15.96 -10.44
CA LYS A 3 -17.30 -15.66 -11.24
C LYS A 3 -16.81 -14.25 -10.94
N ILE A 4 -15.55 -14.13 -10.59
CA ILE A 4 -14.90 -12.83 -10.34
C ILE A 4 -13.74 -12.62 -11.32
N VAL A 5 -13.67 -11.45 -11.93
CA VAL A 5 -12.50 -10.99 -12.68
C VAL A 5 -11.82 -9.88 -11.90
N PHE A 6 -10.60 -10.14 -11.47
CA PHE A 6 -9.69 -9.09 -10.98
C PHE A 6 -8.93 -8.48 -12.14
N HIS A 7 -8.73 -7.17 -12.15
CA HIS A 7 -7.96 -6.46 -13.17
C HIS A 7 -6.94 -5.53 -12.57
N ILE A 8 -5.68 -5.71 -12.96
CA ILE A 8 -4.54 -4.89 -12.57
C ILE A 8 -3.52 -4.87 -13.72
N ASN A 9 -2.56 -3.95 -13.70
CA ASN A 9 -1.59 -3.85 -14.79
C ASN A 9 -0.64 -5.07 -14.86
N SER A 10 -0.03 -5.49 -13.75
CA SER A 10 0.86 -6.66 -13.60
C SER A 10 0.66 -7.29 -12.23
N LEU A 11 1.44 -8.32 -11.90
CA LEU A 11 1.51 -8.89 -10.56
C LEU A 11 2.89 -8.66 -9.92
N GLU A 12 3.61 -7.63 -10.37
CA GLU A 12 4.90 -7.22 -9.80
C GLU A 12 4.82 -7.05 -8.29
N GLN A 13 5.94 -7.23 -7.58
CA GLN A 13 5.96 -7.20 -6.11
C GLN A 13 5.69 -5.81 -5.54
N GLY A 14 4.44 -5.38 -5.61
CA GLY A 14 3.92 -4.13 -5.06
C GLY A 14 2.83 -4.34 -4.03
N GLY A 15 2.45 -3.27 -3.35
CA GLY A 15 1.43 -3.33 -2.29
C GLY A 15 0.02 -3.63 -2.80
N ALA A 16 -0.38 -3.07 -3.94
CA ALA A 16 -1.69 -3.31 -4.55
C ALA A 16 -1.78 -4.71 -5.16
N GLU A 17 -0.70 -5.15 -5.80
CA GLU A 17 -0.55 -6.47 -6.39
C GLU A 17 -0.61 -7.57 -5.33
N ARG A 18 0.02 -7.37 -4.17
CA ARG A 18 -0.10 -8.27 -3.01
C ARG A 18 -1.55 -8.41 -2.56
N VAL A 19 -2.27 -7.30 -2.44
CA VAL A 19 -3.66 -7.32 -1.97
C VAL A 19 -4.56 -8.05 -2.96
N ILE A 20 -4.45 -7.75 -4.26
CA ILE A 20 -5.31 -8.37 -5.29
C ILE A 20 -5.02 -9.87 -5.43
N THR A 21 -3.74 -10.28 -5.31
CA THR A 21 -3.34 -11.69 -5.34
C THR A 21 -3.89 -12.44 -4.13
N ASN A 22 -3.76 -11.89 -2.93
CA ASN A 22 -4.31 -12.50 -1.71
C ASN A 22 -5.84 -12.63 -1.79
N LEU A 23 -6.55 -11.59 -2.23
CA LEU A 23 -8.00 -11.65 -2.43
C LEU A 23 -8.38 -12.74 -3.45
N ALA A 24 -7.66 -12.83 -4.56
CA ALA A 24 -7.91 -13.85 -5.59
C ALA A 24 -7.78 -15.27 -5.02
N HIS A 25 -6.73 -15.52 -4.21
CA HIS A 25 -6.55 -16.81 -3.51
C HIS A 25 -7.70 -17.12 -2.55
N GLN A 26 -8.10 -16.15 -1.73
CA GLN A 26 -9.18 -16.33 -0.76
C GLN A 26 -10.52 -16.59 -1.44
N PHE A 27 -10.86 -15.83 -2.50
CA PHE A 27 -12.08 -16.09 -3.28
C PHE A 27 -12.05 -17.46 -3.96
N ALA A 28 -10.89 -17.90 -4.49
CA ALA A 28 -10.75 -19.23 -5.07
C ALA A 28 -10.94 -20.34 -4.01
N ALA A 29 -10.39 -20.14 -2.81
CA ALA A 29 -10.57 -21.08 -1.69
C ALA A 29 -12.04 -21.17 -1.23
N GLU A 30 -12.81 -20.07 -1.32
CA GLU A 30 -14.25 -20.04 -1.06
C GLU A 30 -15.10 -20.58 -2.25
N GLY A 31 -14.47 -21.19 -3.26
CA GLY A 31 -15.15 -21.85 -4.36
C GLY A 31 -15.64 -20.94 -5.47
N TYR A 32 -15.15 -19.70 -5.55
CA TYR A 32 -15.41 -18.82 -6.69
C TYR A 32 -14.57 -19.23 -7.91
N GLU A 33 -15.08 -19.01 -9.10
CA GLU A 33 -14.31 -19.09 -10.35
C GLU A 33 -13.57 -17.76 -10.54
N VAL A 34 -12.24 -17.76 -10.31
CA VAL A 34 -11.44 -16.53 -10.23
C VAL A 34 -10.55 -16.38 -11.46
N TYR A 35 -10.58 -15.18 -12.04
CA TYR A 35 -9.71 -14.75 -13.11
C TYR A 35 -8.91 -13.53 -12.70
N ILE A 36 -7.63 -13.45 -13.13
CA ILE A 36 -6.82 -12.23 -13.04
C ILE A 36 -6.44 -11.78 -14.44
N ALA A 37 -6.94 -10.63 -14.87
CA ALA A 37 -6.63 -10.01 -16.15
C ALA A 37 -5.49 -9.00 -15.97
N THR A 38 -4.31 -9.27 -16.57
CA THR A 38 -3.13 -8.39 -16.51
C THR A 38 -2.73 -7.89 -17.89
N GLU A 39 -2.00 -6.77 -17.96
CA GLU A 39 -1.56 -6.13 -19.20
C GLU A 39 -0.15 -6.49 -19.61
N TRP A 40 0.71 -6.83 -18.66
CA TRP A 40 2.06 -7.33 -18.91
C TRP A 40 2.51 -8.30 -17.85
N TYR A 41 3.60 -8.97 -18.11
CA TYR A 41 4.33 -9.82 -17.17
C TYR A 41 5.57 -9.06 -16.71
N ALA A 42 5.81 -9.00 -15.41
CA ALA A 42 7.04 -8.46 -14.83
C ALA A 42 8.03 -9.59 -14.51
N GLU A 43 9.30 -9.25 -14.30
CA GLU A 43 10.34 -10.24 -13.98
C GLU A 43 10.11 -10.89 -12.61
N ASN A 44 9.71 -10.08 -11.63
CA ASN A 44 9.46 -10.50 -10.25
C ASN A 44 7.98 -10.32 -9.92
N GLU A 45 7.21 -11.41 -9.95
CA GLU A 45 5.77 -11.38 -9.71
C GLU A 45 5.35 -12.28 -8.55
N PHE A 46 4.23 -11.89 -7.93
CA PHE A 46 3.55 -12.79 -6.98
C PHE A 46 3.07 -14.06 -7.69
N GLN A 47 3.29 -15.20 -7.04
CA GLN A 47 2.79 -16.47 -7.52
C GLN A 47 1.28 -16.55 -7.33
N ILE A 48 0.59 -17.15 -8.30
CA ILE A 48 -0.85 -17.42 -8.22
C ILE A 48 -1.09 -18.93 -8.22
N ASP A 49 -2.11 -19.34 -7.48
CA ASP A 49 -2.52 -20.74 -7.42
C ASP A 49 -3.06 -21.22 -8.77
N LYS A 50 -2.93 -22.52 -9.05
CA LYS A 50 -3.43 -23.16 -10.28
C LYS A 50 -4.95 -23.11 -10.44
N SER A 51 -5.69 -22.88 -9.34
CA SER A 51 -7.14 -22.68 -9.36
C SER A 51 -7.54 -21.32 -9.95
N ILE A 52 -6.60 -20.37 -10.07
CA ILE A 52 -6.83 -19.03 -10.59
C ILE A 52 -6.36 -18.95 -12.03
N THR A 53 -7.25 -18.50 -12.93
CA THR A 53 -6.92 -18.34 -14.34
C THR A 53 -6.37 -16.95 -14.62
N ARG A 54 -5.08 -16.83 -14.96
CA ARG A 54 -4.49 -15.57 -15.43
C ARG A 54 -4.70 -15.38 -16.93
N VAL A 55 -5.11 -14.18 -17.33
CA VAL A 55 -5.34 -13.80 -18.72
C VAL A 55 -4.60 -12.53 -19.06
N HIS A 56 -3.84 -12.55 -20.16
CA HIS A 56 -3.17 -11.39 -20.70
C HIS A 56 -4.11 -10.57 -21.59
N VAL A 57 -4.39 -9.32 -21.19
CA VAL A 57 -5.24 -8.37 -21.93
C VAL A 57 -4.46 -7.16 -22.45
N GLY A 58 -3.15 -7.19 -22.32
CA GLY A 58 -2.23 -6.13 -22.75
C GLY A 58 -1.88 -6.16 -24.22
N LEU A 59 -0.81 -5.46 -24.58
CA LEU A 59 -0.29 -5.36 -25.93
C LEU A 59 0.70 -6.50 -26.22
N ASN A 60 0.80 -6.90 -27.49
CA ASN A 60 1.90 -7.71 -27.96
C ASN A 60 3.09 -6.82 -28.38
N LYS A 61 4.26 -7.43 -28.69
CA LYS A 61 5.48 -6.70 -29.06
C LYS A 61 5.30 -5.76 -30.26
N GLU A 62 4.53 -6.15 -31.26
CA GLU A 62 4.27 -5.36 -32.47
C GLU A 62 3.37 -4.14 -32.17
N GLU A 63 2.44 -4.29 -31.24
CA GLU A 63 1.50 -3.25 -30.85
C GLU A 63 2.14 -2.20 -29.93
N GLU A 64 3.26 -2.53 -29.26
CA GLU A 64 4.00 -1.60 -28.42
C GLU A 64 4.62 -0.44 -29.23
N SER A 65 4.81 -0.59 -30.54
CA SER A 65 5.27 0.50 -31.41
C SER A 65 4.16 1.48 -31.80
N ARG A 66 2.88 1.17 -31.55
CA ARG A 66 1.73 2.00 -31.96
C ARG A 66 1.59 3.26 -31.11
N GLY A 67 0.92 4.27 -31.64
CA GLY A 67 0.64 5.50 -30.94
C GLY A 67 -0.26 5.30 -29.68
N ARG A 68 -0.17 6.24 -28.74
CA ARG A 68 -0.84 6.19 -27.42
C ARG A 68 -2.34 5.83 -27.49
N PHE A 69 -3.08 6.46 -28.40
CA PHE A 69 -4.53 6.20 -28.55
C PHE A 69 -4.83 4.80 -29.06
N ALA A 70 -4.05 4.27 -29.98
CA ALA A 70 -4.20 2.89 -30.48
C ALA A 70 -3.94 1.88 -29.36
N LYS A 71 -2.88 2.08 -28.55
CA LYS A 71 -2.56 1.25 -27.39
C LYS A 71 -3.71 1.21 -26.37
N LEU A 72 -4.26 2.37 -26.02
CA LEU A 72 -5.40 2.46 -25.10
C LEU A 72 -6.62 1.73 -25.63
N ARG A 73 -6.93 1.90 -26.91
CA ARG A 73 -8.07 1.23 -27.57
C ARG A 73 -7.91 -0.29 -27.59
N ILE A 74 -6.73 -0.79 -27.94
CA ILE A 74 -6.47 -2.24 -28.01
C ILE A 74 -6.64 -2.89 -26.63
N ARG A 75 -6.01 -2.33 -25.58
CA ARG A 75 -6.15 -2.82 -24.20
C ARG A 75 -7.61 -2.84 -23.74
N GLY A 76 -8.33 -1.74 -23.98
CA GLY A 76 -9.75 -1.65 -23.64
C GLY A 76 -10.62 -2.66 -24.40
N GLN A 77 -10.38 -2.88 -25.70
CA GLN A 77 -11.10 -3.85 -26.52
C GLN A 77 -10.82 -5.28 -26.09
N ARG A 78 -9.58 -5.64 -25.75
CA ARG A 78 -9.23 -6.99 -25.25
C ARG A 78 -9.88 -7.27 -23.90
N LEU A 79 -9.80 -6.34 -22.95
CA LEU A 79 -10.48 -6.50 -21.67
C LEU A 79 -12.00 -6.64 -21.87
N ARG A 80 -12.60 -5.83 -22.75
CA ARG A 80 -14.04 -5.93 -23.07
C ARG A 80 -14.40 -7.27 -23.70
N ALA A 81 -13.62 -7.75 -24.66
CA ALA A 81 -13.84 -9.05 -25.29
C ALA A 81 -13.75 -10.20 -24.27
N PHE A 82 -12.77 -10.13 -23.37
CA PHE A 82 -12.59 -11.08 -22.30
C PHE A 82 -13.78 -11.09 -21.33
N ILE A 83 -14.19 -9.91 -20.82
CA ILE A 83 -15.35 -9.75 -19.93
C ILE A 83 -16.63 -10.32 -20.59
N LYS A 84 -16.85 -10.02 -21.88
CA LYS A 84 -18.02 -10.54 -22.62
C LYS A 84 -17.99 -12.06 -22.80
N LYS A 85 -16.79 -12.65 -22.97
CA LYS A 85 -16.60 -14.10 -23.12
C LYS A 85 -16.85 -14.82 -21.79
N VAL A 86 -16.27 -14.34 -20.70
CA VAL A 86 -16.33 -14.98 -19.37
C VAL A 86 -17.68 -14.72 -18.71
N ARG A 87 -18.27 -13.53 -18.91
CA ARG A 87 -19.52 -13.06 -18.27
C ARG A 87 -19.43 -13.18 -16.75
N PRO A 88 -18.45 -12.51 -16.10
CA PRO A 88 -18.30 -12.57 -14.65
C PRO A 88 -19.49 -11.87 -13.97
N ASP A 89 -19.74 -12.25 -12.72
CA ASP A 89 -20.72 -11.58 -11.86
C ASP A 89 -20.23 -10.18 -11.45
N VAL A 90 -18.90 -9.97 -11.35
CA VAL A 90 -18.27 -8.70 -11.05
C VAL A 90 -16.87 -8.60 -11.63
N VAL A 91 -16.46 -7.38 -11.99
CA VAL A 91 -15.06 -7.02 -12.27
C VAL A 91 -14.56 -6.14 -11.15
N VAL A 92 -13.43 -6.50 -10.53
CA VAL A 92 -12.77 -5.72 -9.48
C VAL A 92 -11.43 -5.23 -10.02
N ALA A 93 -11.28 -3.91 -10.15
CA ALA A 93 -10.08 -3.30 -10.70
C ALA A 93 -9.28 -2.55 -9.64
N PHE A 94 -7.95 -2.62 -9.74
CA PHE A 94 -7.01 -1.97 -8.84
C PHE A 94 -6.09 -1.02 -9.59
N CYS A 95 -5.81 0.13 -8.98
CA CYS A 95 -4.91 1.17 -9.48
C CYS A 95 -5.50 2.04 -10.62
N HIS A 96 -4.87 3.21 -10.78
CA HIS A 96 -5.36 4.35 -11.57
C HIS A 96 -5.86 3.97 -12.97
N LYS A 97 -4.95 3.54 -13.86
CA LYS A 97 -5.28 3.29 -15.27
C LYS A 97 -6.13 2.03 -15.46
N ALA A 98 -5.94 1.02 -14.62
CA ALA A 98 -6.74 -0.19 -14.67
C ALA A 98 -8.20 0.07 -14.27
N ASN A 99 -8.44 0.97 -13.28
CA ASN A 99 -9.78 1.40 -12.90
C ASN A 99 -10.55 2.01 -14.08
N TYR A 100 -9.98 2.99 -14.78
CA TYR A 100 -10.60 3.58 -15.97
C TYR A 100 -10.88 2.55 -17.06
N ARG A 101 -9.96 1.64 -17.26
CA ARG A 101 -10.06 0.60 -18.30
C ARG A 101 -11.16 -0.39 -17.99
N ALA A 102 -11.28 -0.83 -16.74
CA ALA A 102 -12.36 -1.71 -16.32
C ALA A 102 -13.73 -1.07 -16.50
N ILE A 103 -13.90 0.20 -16.07
CA ILE A 103 -15.15 0.94 -16.25
C ILE A 103 -15.50 1.02 -17.74
N THR A 104 -14.56 1.47 -18.58
CA THR A 104 -14.81 1.67 -20.01
C THR A 104 -15.06 0.35 -20.74
N ALA A 105 -14.36 -0.72 -20.40
CA ALA A 105 -14.57 -2.05 -20.96
C ALA A 105 -15.95 -2.64 -20.66
N ALA A 106 -16.50 -2.33 -19.48
CA ALA A 106 -17.81 -2.82 -19.04
C ALA A 106 -18.98 -1.94 -19.51
N LEU A 107 -18.75 -0.75 -20.09
CA LEU A 107 -19.83 0.12 -20.57
C LEU A 107 -20.78 -0.60 -21.54
N GLY A 108 -22.10 -0.49 -21.31
CA GLY A 108 -23.12 -1.16 -22.10
C GLY A 108 -23.16 -2.68 -21.90
N THR A 109 -22.48 -3.23 -20.92
CA THR A 109 -22.74 -4.56 -20.37
C THR A 109 -23.56 -4.44 -19.09
N ARG A 110 -24.12 -5.53 -18.60
CA ARG A 110 -24.80 -5.55 -17.28
C ARG A 110 -23.87 -5.97 -16.16
N ILE A 111 -22.58 -6.05 -16.43
CA ILE A 111 -21.56 -6.54 -15.47
C ILE A 111 -21.12 -5.37 -14.58
N PRO A 112 -21.32 -5.45 -13.25
CA PRO A 112 -20.89 -4.44 -12.33
C PRO A 112 -19.35 -4.37 -12.24
N VAL A 113 -18.83 -3.16 -12.06
CA VAL A 113 -17.41 -2.89 -11.85
C VAL A 113 -17.22 -2.25 -10.49
N ILE A 114 -16.36 -2.84 -9.67
CA ILE A 114 -15.84 -2.23 -8.46
C ILE A 114 -14.43 -1.75 -8.75
N VAL A 115 -14.13 -0.50 -8.44
CA VAL A 115 -12.78 0.07 -8.59
C VAL A 115 -12.14 0.30 -7.23
N SER A 116 -10.83 0.14 -7.15
CA SER A 116 -10.08 0.36 -5.91
C SER A 116 -8.95 1.36 -6.12
N VAL A 117 -8.92 2.39 -5.28
CA VAL A 117 -7.87 3.41 -5.22
C VAL A 117 -6.89 3.00 -4.12
N ARG A 118 -5.59 2.89 -4.48
CA ARG A 118 -4.56 2.27 -3.61
C ARG A 118 -3.38 3.21 -3.33
N THR A 119 -3.49 4.46 -3.70
CA THR A 119 -2.45 5.48 -3.54
C THR A 119 -3.09 6.82 -3.19
N ASP A 120 -2.29 7.82 -2.83
CA ASP A 120 -2.79 9.19 -2.68
C ASP A 120 -3.34 9.69 -4.02
N PRO A 121 -4.63 10.03 -4.12
CA PRO A 121 -5.21 10.50 -5.36
C PRO A 121 -4.70 11.87 -5.79
N VAL A 122 -4.28 12.73 -4.86
CA VAL A 122 -3.80 14.08 -5.18
C VAL A 122 -2.54 14.02 -6.05
N GLY A 123 -1.60 13.11 -5.73
CA GLY A 123 -0.36 12.95 -6.49
C GLY A 123 -0.47 12.03 -7.72
N HIS A 124 -1.55 11.21 -7.84
CA HIS A 124 -1.66 10.20 -8.90
C HIS A 124 -2.80 10.45 -9.89
N TYR A 125 -3.79 11.26 -9.53
CA TYR A 125 -4.91 11.66 -10.38
C TYR A 125 -4.82 13.16 -10.69
N ASP A 126 -3.60 13.67 -10.92
CA ASP A 126 -3.28 15.07 -11.16
C ASP A 126 -3.18 15.45 -12.65
N HIS A 127 -3.21 14.45 -13.53
CA HIS A 127 -3.15 14.68 -14.97
C HIS A 127 -4.40 15.45 -15.45
N TRP A 128 -4.21 16.32 -16.46
CA TRP A 128 -5.31 17.15 -16.99
C TRP A 128 -6.53 16.34 -17.44
N ASP A 129 -6.32 15.11 -17.95
CA ASP A 129 -7.40 14.21 -18.38
C ASP A 129 -8.16 13.56 -17.21
N ASP A 130 -7.54 13.42 -16.04
CA ASP A 130 -8.19 12.91 -14.84
C ASP A 130 -9.32 13.83 -14.36
N LYS A 131 -9.15 15.15 -14.52
CA LYS A 131 -10.18 16.15 -14.19
C LYS A 131 -11.50 15.90 -14.92
N PHE A 132 -11.44 15.30 -16.11
CA PHE A 132 -12.62 14.92 -16.90
C PHE A 132 -13.00 13.46 -16.71
N GLN A 133 -12.03 12.55 -16.58
CA GLN A 133 -12.29 11.12 -16.47
C GLN A 133 -12.92 10.76 -15.11
N ILE A 134 -12.48 11.37 -14.01
CA ILE A 134 -13.03 11.09 -12.68
C ILE A 134 -14.54 11.38 -12.64
N PRO A 135 -15.04 12.61 -12.89
CA PRO A 135 -16.47 12.90 -12.81
C PRO A 135 -17.29 12.17 -13.87
N LEU A 136 -16.67 11.76 -14.98
CA LEU A 136 -17.35 11.05 -16.06
C LEU A 136 -17.42 9.54 -15.82
N LEU A 137 -16.31 8.88 -15.43
CA LEU A 137 -16.19 7.42 -15.40
C LEU A 137 -16.49 6.84 -14.02
N PHE A 138 -15.91 7.37 -12.93
CA PHE A 138 -16.11 6.80 -11.59
C PHE A 138 -17.58 6.69 -11.15
N PRO A 139 -18.47 7.66 -11.46
CA PRO A 139 -19.90 7.49 -11.19
C PRO A 139 -20.56 6.30 -11.93
N ARG A 140 -19.93 5.76 -12.97
CA ARG A 140 -20.43 4.59 -13.72
C ARG A 140 -19.96 3.26 -13.15
N ALA A 141 -18.94 3.26 -12.30
CA ALA A 141 -18.61 2.06 -11.51
C ALA A 141 -19.77 1.71 -10.59
N ALA A 142 -20.03 0.45 -10.35
CA ALA A 142 -21.05 -0.01 -9.43
C ALA A 142 -20.65 0.22 -7.97
N GLY A 143 -19.37 0.17 -7.66
CA GLY A 143 -18.81 0.44 -6.36
C GLY A 143 -17.38 1.00 -6.42
N CYS A 144 -16.91 1.52 -5.29
CA CYS A 144 -15.54 2.02 -5.14
C CYS A 144 -15.00 1.65 -3.76
N VAL A 145 -13.77 1.14 -3.70
CA VAL A 145 -13.08 0.85 -2.45
C VAL A 145 -11.90 1.80 -2.29
N PHE A 146 -11.90 2.48 -1.16
CA PHE A 146 -10.82 3.35 -0.69
C PHE A 146 -10.14 2.74 0.52
N GLN A 147 -8.97 3.23 0.85
CA GLN A 147 -8.24 2.81 2.06
C GLN A 147 -8.38 3.82 3.19
N THR A 148 -8.65 5.08 2.85
CA THR A 148 -8.74 6.20 3.79
C THR A 148 -9.92 7.10 3.46
N GLU A 149 -10.36 7.88 4.44
CA GLU A 149 -11.37 8.92 4.23
C GLU A 149 -10.86 10.01 3.29
N GLY A 150 -9.59 10.41 3.40
CA GLY A 150 -8.99 11.40 2.51
C GLY A 150 -8.98 10.97 1.04
N GLN A 151 -8.72 9.68 0.77
CA GLN A 151 -8.90 9.15 -0.58
C GLN A 151 -10.34 9.27 -1.06
N ARG A 152 -11.31 8.88 -0.23
CA ARG A 152 -12.74 8.93 -0.55
C ARG A 152 -13.20 10.35 -0.86
N ASP A 153 -12.77 11.31 -0.05
CA ASP A 153 -13.24 12.68 -0.10
C ASP A 153 -12.74 13.46 -1.33
N PHE A 154 -11.65 12.99 -1.95
CA PHE A 154 -11.18 13.47 -3.25
C PHE A 154 -12.19 13.24 -4.39
N PHE A 155 -13.03 12.20 -4.30
CA PHE A 155 -13.95 11.81 -5.37
C PHE A 155 -15.32 12.46 -5.24
N PRO A 156 -16.08 12.60 -6.37
CA PRO A 156 -17.42 13.19 -6.38
C PRO A 156 -18.39 12.48 -5.41
N GLU A 157 -19.36 13.20 -4.89
CA GLU A 157 -20.36 12.70 -3.93
C GLU A 157 -21.06 11.41 -4.40
N LYS A 158 -21.39 11.33 -5.72
CA LYS A 158 -21.99 10.11 -6.32
C LYS A 158 -21.11 8.87 -6.18
N VAL A 159 -19.78 9.03 -6.12
CA VAL A 159 -18.82 7.95 -5.90
C VAL A 159 -18.75 7.64 -4.42
N ARG A 160 -18.63 8.67 -3.57
CA ARG A 160 -18.54 8.52 -2.11
C ARG A 160 -19.74 7.76 -1.53
N LYS A 161 -20.96 8.05 -1.98
CA LYS A 161 -22.21 7.38 -1.50
C LYS A 161 -22.25 5.88 -1.74
N LYS A 162 -21.52 5.37 -2.71
CA LYS A 162 -21.46 3.93 -3.05
C LYS A 162 -20.08 3.33 -2.81
N SER A 163 -19.29 3.95 -1.95
CA SER A 163 -17.95 3.49 -1.63
C SER A 163 -17.88 2.85 -0.25
N ARG A 164 -16.83 2.06 -0.05
CA ARG A 164 -16.47 1.51 1.24
C ARG A 164 -14.99 1.77 1.52
N ILE A 165 -14.62 2.00 2.77
CA ILE A 165 -13.22 2.04 3.21
C ILE A 165 -12.87 0.64 3.67
N ILE A 166 -11.85 0.02 3.04
CA ILE A 166 -11.34 -1.32 3.39
C ILE A 166 -9.84 -1.23 3.46
N LEU A 167 -9.27 -1.60 4.59
CA LEU A 167 -7.84 -1.57 4.84
C LEU A 167 -7.07 -2.59 3.97
N ASN A 168 -5.75 -2.48 3.95
CA ASN A 168 -4.88 -3.53 3.43
C ASN A 168 -4.85 -4.71 4.40
N PRO A 169 -4.88 -5.97 3.91
CA PRO A 169 -4.67 -7.10 4.77
C PRO A 169 -3.20 -7.18 5.21
N LEU A 170 -3.00 -7.43 6.50
CA LEU A 170 -1.72 -7.83 7.04
C LEU A 170 -1.31 -9.20 6.46
N ASN A 171 -0.02 -9.40 6.28
CA ASN A 171 0.50 -10.74 6.01
C ASN A 171 0.54 -11.53 7.33
N ASP A 172 0.09 -12.79 7.30
CA ASP A 172 -0.03 -13.64 8.49
C ASP A 172 1.29 -13.79 9.27
N LYS A 173 2.43 -13.68 8.58
CA LYS A 173 3.76 -13.70 9.22
C LYS A 173 3.99 -12.59 10.27
N TYR A 174 3.16 -11.54 10.29
CA TYR A 174 3.22 -10.45 11.28
C TYR A 174 2.22 -10.62 12.43
N LEU A 175 1.28 -11.58 12.36
CA LEU A 175 0.19 -11.67 13.33
C LEU A 175 0.60 -12.32 14.67
N ASP A 176 1.39 -13.39 14.60
CA ASP A 176 1.74 -14.23 15.76
C ASP A 176 3.22 -14.16 16.14
N VAL A 177 3.86 -13.02 15.85
CA VAL A 177 5.25 -12.82 16.24
C VAL A 177 5.32 -12.50 17.73
N PRO A 178 6.06 -13.29 18.53
CA PRO A 178 6.20 -13.02 19.97
C PRO A 178 6.98 -11.73 20.20
N GLU A 179 6.58 -10.97 21.20
CA GLU A 179 7.32 -9.78 21.62
C GLU A 179 8.65 -10.21 22.28
N PRO A 180 9.75 -9.51 22.00
CA PRO A 180 11.02 -9.78 22.67
C PRO A 180 10.95 -9.34 24.12
N GLU A 181 11.66 -10.02 25.03
CA GLU A 181 11.81 -9.62 26.43
C GLU A 181 12.41 -8.21 26.57
N LYS A 182 13.32 -7.87 25.67
CA LYS A 182 13.97 -6.55 25.62
C LYS A 182 14.22 -6.16 24.16
N ARG A 183 13.82 -4.95 23.78
CA ARG A 183 14.11 -4.38 22.48
C ARG A 183 15.55 -3.87 22.41
N VAL A 184 16.15 -3.98 21.23
CA VAL A 184 17.51 -3.47 20.97
C VAL A 184 17.46 -1.97 20.67
N LYS A 185 18.59 -1.28 20.90
CA LYS A 185 18.70 0.18 20.67
C LYS A 185 18.77 0.52 19.18
N GLU A 186 17.72 0.20 18.47
CA GLU A 186 17.58 0.43 17.04
C GLU A 186 16.30 1.21 16.74
N VAL A 187 16.44 2.24 15.92
CA VAL A 187 15.33 2.87 15.20
C VAL A 187 15.30 2.26 13.82
N VAL A 188 14.14 1.80 13.37
CA VAL A 188 14.00 1.11 12.09
C VAL A 188 12.97 1.78 11.19
N GLN A 189 13.20 1.69 9.89
CA GLN A 189 12.23 2.02 8.85
C GLN A 189 12.23 0.89 7.83
N SER A 190 11.07 0.57 7.27
CA SER A 190 10.96 -0.37 6.16
C SER A 190 10.15 0.19 5.00
N GLY A 191 10.57 -0.14 3.78
CA GLY A 191 9.92 0.27 2.55
C GLY A 191 10.94 0.53 1.45
N ARG A 192 10.52 0.50 0.20
CA ARG A 192 11.40 0.80 -0.94
C ARG A 192 12.16 2.12 -0.73
N ILE A 193 13.39 2.16 -1.16
CA ILE A 193 14.15 3.42 -1.23
C ILE A 193 13.63 4.17 -2.46
N VAL A 194 12.93 5.29 -2.22
CA VAL A 194 12.30 6.12 -3.25
C VAL A 194 11.99 7.49 -2.66
N ASP A 195 12.06 8.53 -3.47
CA ASP A 195 12.00 9.93 -3.05
C ASP A 195 10.86 10.25 -2.06
N PHE A 196 9.63 9.87 -2.36
CA PHE A 196 8.48 10.21 -1.52
C PHE A 196 8.45 9.54 -0.14
N LYS A 197 9.28 8.52 0.09
CA LYS A 197 9.47 7.92 1.43
C LYS A 197 10.29 8.81 2.34
N ASN A 198 10.96 9.78 1.78
CA ASN A 198 11.71 10.84 2.46
C ASN A 198 12.68 10.32 3.53
N GLN A 199 13.41 9.22 3.18
CA GLN A 199 14.46 8.68 4.05
C GLN A 199 15.58 9.68 4.31
N LEU A 200 15.78 10.65 3.39
CA LEU A 200 16.71 11.78 3.61
C LEU A 200 16.34 12.59 4.86
N MET A 201 15.06 12.91 5.05
CA MET A 201 14.58 13.58 6.26
C MET A 201 14.80 12.71 7.50
N LEU A 202 14.56 11.40 7.39
CA LEU A 202 14.75 10.49 8.51
C LEU A 202 16.21 10.44 8.96
N ILE A 203 17.18 10.41 8.03
CA ILE A 203 18.62 10.44 8.37
C ILE A 203 18.95 11.74 9.09
N ARG A 204 18.50 12.90 8.58
CA ARG A 204 18.74 14.20 9.23
C ARG A 204 18.10 14.28 10.61
N ALA A 205 16.89 13.78 10.77
CA ALA A 205 16.22 13.69 12.06
C ALA A 205 17.01 12.79 13.02
N PHE A 206 17.54 11.66 12.51
CA PHE A 206 18.29 10.72 13.32
C PHE A 206 19.65 11.24 13.78
N ASP A 207 20.31 12.14 13.04
CA ASP A 207 21.51 12.83 13.52
C ASP A 207 21.25 13.54 14.85
N ARG A 208 20.11 14.22 15.00
CA ARG A 208 19.70 14.87 16.25
C ARG A 208 19.42 13.86 17.37
N VAL A 209 18.81 12.71 17.02
CA VAL A 209 18.58 11.62 17.96
C VAL A 209 19.91 11.05 18.43
N HIS A 210 20.86 10.80 17.53
CA HIS A 210 22.15 10.21 17.84
C HIS A 210 23.02 11.10 18.74
N ILE A 211 22.94 12.42 18.58
CA ILE A 211 23.62 13.38 19.50
C ILE A 211 23.14 13.19 20.94
N LYS A 212 21.85 12.96 21.17
CA LYS A 212 21.26 12.75 22.51
C LYS A 212 21.42 11.30 23.00
N HIS A 213 21.38 10.35 22.07
CA HIS A 213 21.38 8.91 22.34
C HIS A 213 22.42 8.20 21.45
N PRO A 214 23.73 8.37 21.71
CA PRO A 214 24.80 7.88 20.82
C PRO A 214 24.91 6.36 20.75
N ASP A 215 24.20 5.65 21.58
CA ASP A 215 24.13 4.18 21.61
C ASP A 215 22.98 3.60 20.76
N TYR A 216 22.17 4.47 20.11
CA TYR A 216 21.14 4.09 19.16
C TYR A 216 21.66 4.16 17.70
N VAL A 217 21.17 3.25 16.88
CA VAL A 217 21.45 3.24 15.44
C VAL A 217 20.17 3.26 14.61
N LEU A 218 20.25 3.79 13.40
CA LEU A 218 19.18 3.78 12.41
C LEU A 218 19.43 2.67 11.38
N LYS A 219 18.44 1.81 11.16
CA LYS A 219 18.47 0.79 10.10
C LYS A 219 17.31 0.97 9.13
N ILE A 220 17.63 1.19 7.86
CA ILE A 220 16.67 1.37 6.77
C ILE A 220 16.63 0.10 5.92
N TYR A 221 15.49 -0.59 5.94
CA TYR A 221 15.25 -1.82 5.19
C TYR A 221 14.43 -1.53 3.94
N GLY A 222 14.95 -1.89 2.78
CA GLY A 222 14.22 -1.76 1.51
C GLY A 222 15.10 -1.90 0.29
N GLY A 223 14.52 -2.36 -0.79
CA GLY A 223 15.17 -2.40 -2.10
C GLY A 223 15.22 -1.02 -2.73
N ASP A 224 16.22 -0.83 -3.59
CA ASP A 224 16.38 0.35 -4.41
C ASP A 224 15.30 0.39 -5.51
N SER A 225 14.72 1.55 -5.75
CA SER A 225 13.75 1.79 -6.84
C SER A 225 14.41 2.22 -8.14
N GLY A 226 15.72 2.51 -8.15
CA GLY A 226 16.47 2.96 -9.31
C GLY A 226 16.12 4.40 -9.74
N ASP A 227 15.61 5.22 -8.84
CA ASP A 227 15.26 6.63 -9.08
C ASP A 227 16.37 7.62 -8.64
N GLY A 228 17.52 7.11 -8.21
CA GLY A 228 18.64 7.90 -7.70
C GLY A 228 18.55 8.26 -6.21
N THR A 229 17.48 7.85 -5.53
CA THR A 229 17.31 8.16 -4.09
C THR A 229 18.35 7.43 -3.23
N ARG A 230 18.72 6.19 -3.61
CA ARG A 230 19.72 5.43 -2.86
C ARG A 230 21.08 6.13 -2.84
N GLU A 231 21.52 6.59 -3.98
CA GLU A 231 22.78 7.34 -4.13
C GLU A 231 22.76 8.60 -3.26
N GLN A 232 21.65 9.33 -3.24
CA GLN A 232 21.50 10.52 -2.38
C GLN A 232 21.55 10.17 -0.89
N LEU A 233 21.03 9.02 -0.46
CA LEU A 233 21.14 8.57 0.93
C LEU A 233 22.60 8.23 1.29
N GLU A 234 23.32 7.54 0.40
CA GLU A 234 24.73 7.18 0.59
C GLU A 234 25.61 8.44 0.65
N GLU A 235 25.37 9.42 -0.21
CA GLU A 235 26.02 10.73 -0.19
C GLU A 235 25.76 11.48 1.12
N LEU A 236 24.50 11.53 1.58
CA LEU A 236 24.14 12.19 2.83
C LEU A 236 24.80 11.52 4.05
N ILE A 237 24.82 10.18 4.09
CA ILE A 237 25.50 9.42 5.16
C ILE A 237 26.99 9.75 5.21
N ALA A 238 27.65 9.82 4.05
CA ALA A 238 29.06 10.19 3.97
C ALA A 238 29.31 11.66 4.37
N GLU A 239 28.51 12.60 3.87
CA GLU A 239 28.59 14.04 4.21
C GLU A 239 28.46 14.28 5.71
N ARG A 240 27.55 13.53 6.37
CA ARG A 240 27.28 13.65 7.81
C ARG A 240 28.22 12.83 8.68
N ASN A 241 29.15 12.05 8.10
CA ASN A 241 29.96 11.05 8.82
C ASN A 241 29.09 10.08 9.65
N ALA A 242 27.91 9.74 9.14
CA ALA A 242 26.91 8.94 9.84
C ALA A 242 27.06 7.41 9.66
N GLY A 243 28.10 6.95 8.95
CA GLY A 243 28.30 5.54 8.61
C GLY A 243 28.47 4.58 9.78
N GLU A 244 28.74 5.08 10.99
CA GLU A 244 28.82 4.25 12.21
C GLU A 244 27.45 4.04 12.89
N TYR A 245 26.41 4.82 12.53
CA TYR A 245 25.12 4.74 13.18
C TYR A 245 23.92 4.75 12.22
N VAL A 246 24.10 4.91 10.90
CA VAL A 246 23.04 4.80 9.88
C VAL A 246 23.38 3.72 8.88
N PHE A 247 22.50 2.72 8.72
CA PHE A 247 22.73 1.56 7.88
C PHE A 247 21.61 1.35 6.86
N LEU A 248 21.96 1.26 5.57
CA LEU A 248 21.08 0.83 4.50
C LEU A 248 21.15 -0.69 4.35
N MET A 249 20.15 -1.38 4.86
CA MET A 249 20.17 -2.84 5.04
C MET A 249 19.77 -3.64 3.79
N GLY A 250 19.22 -2.96 2.76
CA GLY A 250 18.64 -3.64 1.61
C GLY A 250 17.29 -4.31 1.89
N ALA A 251 16.83 -5.11 0.94
CA ALA A 251 15.60 -5.91 1.10
C ALA A 251 15.82 -7.11 2.02
N SER A 252 14.80 -7.50 2.76
CA SER A 252 14.82 -8.67 3.65
C SER A 252 13.57 -9.51 3.49
N ASP A 253 13.71 -10.82 3.39
CA ASP A 253 12.59 -11.77 3.31
C ASP A 253 11.95 -12.06 4.67
N SER A 254 12.63 -11.73 5.76
CA SER A 254 12.23 -11.99 7.15
C SER A 254 12.14 -10.70 7.97
N LEU A 255 11.54 -9.66 7.41
CA LEU A 255 11.40 -8.35 8.07
C LEU A 255 10.72 -8.46 9.44
N GLU A 256 9.74 -9.33 9.60
CA GLU A 256 9.02 -9.55 10.86
C GLU A 256 9.97 -9.94 12.01
N LYS A 257 10.99 -10.78 11.73
CA LYS A 257 11.96 -11.25 12.73
C LYS A 257 12.96 -10.17 13.13
N VAL A 258 13.26 -9.27 12.21
CA VAL A 258 14.22 -8.19 12.45
C VAL A 258 13.53 -7.01 13.12
N LEU A 259 12.43 -6.54 12.56
CA LEU A 259 11.72 -5.36 13.04
C LEU A 259 11.20 -5.54 14.47
N VAL A 260 10.69 -6.73 14.83
CA VAL A 260 10.11 -6.98 16.16
C VAL A 260 11.07 -6.63 17.32
N ASN A 261 12.37 -6.72 17.09
CA ASN A 261 13.38 -6.44 18.11
C ASN A 261 13.70 -4.96 18.29
N ALA A 262 13.34 -4.11 17.33
CA ALA A 262 13.68 -2.67 17.37
C ALA A 262 12.94 -1.90 18.46
N SER A 263 13.53 -0.82 18.94
CA SER A 263 12.93 0.05 19.96
C SER A 263 11.85 0.97 19.38
N VAL A 264 12.06 1.50 18.16
CA VAL A 264 11.16 2.46 17.53
C VAL A 264 11.07 2.18 16.04
N PHE A 265 9.87 2.26 15.48
CA PHE A 265 9.65 2.33 14.05
C PHE A 265 9.38 3.78 13.65
N ALA A 266 10.20 4.31 12.73
CA ALA A 266 10.06 5.66 12.20
C ALA A 266 9.53 5.62 10.77
N PHE A 267 8.46 6.38 10.50
CA PHE A 267 7.84 6.49 9.20
C PHE A 267 7.88 7.94 8.72
N SER A 268 8.61 8.22 7.64
CA SER A 268 8.96 9.58 7.21
C SER A 268 8.33 10.03 5.90
N SER A 269 7.42 9.25 5.32
CA SER A 269 6.88 9.51 3.97
C SER A 269 6.16 10.85 3.85
N ASP A 270 6.33 11.52 2.72
CA ASP A 270 5.63 12.78 2.40
C ASP A 270 4.19 12.52 1.94
N TRP A 271 3.94 11.41 1.28
CA TRP A 271 2.61 10.98 0.84
C TRP A 271 2.51 9.46 0.72
N GLU A 272 1.35 8.92 1.05
CA GLU A 272 1.01 7.48 0.96
C GLU A 272 -0.50 7.32 0.81
N GLY A 273 -0.92 6.15 0.26
CA GLY A 273 -2.26 5.66 0.51
C GLY A 273 -2.37 5.12 1.94
N LEU A 274 -2.51 3.82 2.10
CA LEU A 274 -2.35 3.15 3.40
C LEU A 274 -1.05 2.35 3.38
N PRO A 275 0.00 2.76 4.13
CA PRO A 275 1.31 2.13 4.05
C PRO A 275 1.33 0.77 4.76
N ASN A 276 1.65 -0.30 4.01
CA ASN A 276 1.75 -1.64 4.59
C ASN A 276 2.81 -1.73 5.69
N ALA A 277 3.97 -1.08 5.49
CA ALA A 277 5.05 -1.07 6.47
C ALA A 277 4.61 -0.53 7.84
N LEU A 278 3.71 0.46 7.85
CA LEU A 278 3.13 0.99 9.08
C LEU A 278 2.22 -0.06 9.76
N LEU A 279 1.34 -0.71 8.99
CA LEU A 279 0.48 -1.78 9.52
C LEU A 279 1.32 -2.93 10.09
N GLU A 280 2.39 -3.30 9.40
CA GLU A 280 3.32 -4.36 9.79
C GLU A 280 4.06 -4.02 11.09
N ALA A 281 4.57 -2.80 11.21
CA ALA A 281 5.20 -2.31 12.44
C ALA A 281 4.23 -2.27 13.63
N MET A 282 3.01 -1.79 13.40
CA MET A 282 1.94 -1.77 14.43
C MET A 282 1.58 -3.19 14.86
N ALA A 283 1.47 -4.15 13.93
CA ALA A 283 1.17 -5.55 14.22
C ALA A 283 2.24 -6.22 15.09
N LEU A 284 3.51 -5.84 14.90
CA LEU A 284 4.62 -6.28 15.73
C LEU A 284 4.66 -5.60 17.11
N GLY A 285 3.74 -4.71 17.41
CA GLY A 285 3.71 -3.95 18.66
C GLY A 285 4.87 -2.97 18.80
N LEU A 286 5.44 -2.50 17.69
CA LEU A 286 6.48 -1.48 17.75
C LEU A 286 5.90 -0.14 18.17
N PRO A 287 6.61 0.60 19.03
CA PRO A 287 6.34 2.03 19.21
C PRO A 287 6.60 2.76 17.88
N VAL A 288 5.62 3.50 17.39
CA VAL A 288 5.66 4.14 16.07
C VAL A 288 5.67 5.66 16.18
N VAL A 289 6.56 6.30 15.42
CA VAL A 289 6.46 7.73 15.05
C VAL A 289 6.24 7.80 13.54
N ALA A 290 5.17 8.45 13.09
CA ALA A 290 4.82 8.52 11.68
C ALA A 290 4.47 9.94 11.24
N THR A 291 4.90 10.31 10.03
CA THR A 291 4.42 11.52 9.37
C THR A 291 2.94 11.39 9.03
N ASP A 292 2.18 12.46 9.25
CA ASP A 292 0.76 12.52 8.94
C ASP A 292 0.53 12.89 7.48
N CYS A 293 0.66 11.91 6.60
CA CYS A 293 0.50 12.09 5.15
C CYS A 293 -0.86 12.66 4.75
N PRO A 294 -0.93 13.53 3.72
CA PRO A 294 -2.14 14.27 3.32
C PRO A 294 -3.39 13.42 3.08
N CYS A 295 -3.26 12.28 2.43
CA CYS A 295 -4.37 11.36 2.16
C CYS A 295 -4.88 10.63 3.42
N GLY A 296 -4.18 10.80 4.57
CA GLY A 296 -4.61 10.29 5.86
C GLY A 296 -4.35 8.80 6.08
N GLY A 297 -3.40 8.20 5.36
CA GLY A 297 -3.01 6.80 5.56
C GLY A 297 -2.66 6.48 7.02
N PRO A 298 -1.66 7.15 7.60
CA PRO A 298 -1.31 6.96 9.01
C PRO A 298 -2.47 7.25 9.95
N ARG A 299 -3.16 8.39 9.84
CA ARG A 299 -4.29 8.75 10.73
C ARG A 299 -5.52 7.84 10.59
N THR A 300 -5.62 7.04 9.55
CA THR A 300 -6.69 6.04 9.43
C THR A 300 -6.53 4.90 10.43
N VAL A 301 -5.30 4.58 10.80
CA VAL A 301 -4.95 3.46 11.69
C VAL A 301 -4.27 3.89 12.99
N MET A 302 -3.79 5.13 13.03
CA MET A 302 -3.15 5.74 14.21
C MET A 302 -3.97 6.89 14.77
N GLN A 303 -4.05 6.93 16.09
CA GLN A 303 -4.50 8.07 16.86
C GLN A 303 -3.32 8.58 17.68
N ASP A 304 -2.96 9.85 17.49
CA ASP A 304 -1.80 10.45 18.16
C ASP A 304 -1.86 10.32 19.67
N GLY A 305 -0.75 9.89 20.28
CA GLY A 305 -0.62 9.67 21.73
C GLY A 305 -1.39 8.45 22.27
N VAL A 306 -2.10 7.68 21.42
CA VAL A 306 -2.88 6.51 21.85
C VAL A 306 -2.23 5.20 21.40
N ASN A 307 -1.91 5.08 20.11
CA ASN A 307 -1.29 3.89 19.52
C ASN A 307 -0.09 4.21 18.61
N GLY A 308 0.49 5.40 18.77
CA GLY A 308 1.66 5.90 18.11
C GLY A 308 1.72 7.42 18.21
N LEU A 309 2.75 8.03 17.63
CA LEU A 309 2.91 9.48 17.55
C LEU A 309 2.80 9.91 16.09
N LEU A 310 1.97 10.92 15.83
CA LEU A 310 1.83 11.55 14.51
C LEU A 310 2.57 12.90 14.50
N VAL A 311 3.40 13.11 13.48
CA VAL A 311 4.15 14.36 13.30
C VAL A 311 3.85 14.95 11.92
N PRO A 312 4.01 16.26 11.71
CA PRO A 312 3.82 16.87 10.39
C PRO A 312 4.78 16.27 9.36
N ILE A 313 4.35 16.24 8.09
CA ILE A 313 5.25 15.92 6.97
C ILE A 313 6.33 17.00 6.85
N LYS A 314 7.52 16.61 6.39
CA LYS A 314 8.66 17.53 6.16
C LYS A 314 9.12 18.28 7.41
N ASP A 315 8.77 17.79 8.58
CA ASP A 315 9.18 18.35 9.89
C ASP A 315 10.20 17.40 10.53
N GLU A 316 11.46 17.65 10.23
CA GLU A 316 12.61 16.90 10.73
C GLU A 316 12.74 16.97 12.25
N GLU A 317 12.44 18.13 12.82
CA GLU A 317 12.55 18.36 14.27
C GLU A 317 11.46 17.59 15.02
N ALA A 318 10.20 17.68 14.58
CA ALA A 318 9.10 16.92 15.17
C ALA A 318 9.33 15.40 15.07
N LEU A 319 9.91 14.92 13.96
CA LEU A 319 10.25 13.50 13.81
C LEU A 319 11.33 13.08 14.80
N ALA A 320 12.41 13.87 14.94
CA ALA A 320 13.49 13.61 15.90
C ALA A 320 12.97 13.62 17.35
N ASP A 321 12.17 14.63 17.71
CA ASP A 321 11.60 14.75 19.07
C ASP A 321 10.63 13.60 19.37
N GLY A 322 9.82 13.16 18.39
CA GLY A 322 8.97 11.99 18.53
C GLY A 322 9.77 10.72 18.82
N ILE A 323 10.88 10.50 18.10
CA ILE A 323 11.78 9.36 18.32
C ILE A 323 12.42 9.45 19.72
N CYS A 324 13.00 10.59 20.08
CA CYS A 324 13.59 10.81 21.42
C CYS A 324 12.57 10.58 22.53
N ARG A 325 11.33 11.09 22.38
CA ARG A 325 10.25 10.89 23.35
C ARG A 325 9.95 9.42 23.63
N LEU A 326 9.98 8.56 22.59
CA LEU A 326 9.78 7.11 22.77
C LEU A 326 11.00 6.43 23.41
N ILE A 327 12.22 6.87 23.07
CA ILE A 327 13.46 6.36 23.66
C ILE A 327 13.54 6.69 25.15
N GLU A 328 13.22 7.92 25.50
CA GLU A 328 13.33 8.47 26.86
C GLU A 328 12.20 8.00 27.80
N ASN A 329 11.08 7.53 27.23
CA ASN A 329 9.91 7.09 28.00
C ASN A 329 9.50 5.65 27.64
N PRO A 330 10.24 4.62 28.14
CA PRO A 330 9.96 3.21 27.81
C PRO A 330 8.54 2.77 28.16
N GLY A 331 7.96 3.29 29.24
CA GLY A 331 6.57 2.99 29.64
C GLY A 331 5.55 3.52 28.63
N LEU A 332 5.75 4.73 28.09
CA LEU A 332 4.93 5.28 27.01
C LEU A 332 5.10 4.44 25.73
N ALA A 333 6.34 4.14 25.36
CA ALA A 333 6.66 3.34 24.17
C ALA A 333 5.95 1.97 24.22
N GLU A 334 6.06 1.27 25.35
CA GLU A 334 5.37 -0.02 25.57
C GLU A 334 3.85 0.12 25.48
N GLN A 335 3.27 1.15 26.11
CA GLN A 335 1.82 1.40 26.07
C GLN A 335 1.34 1.62 24.64
N LEU A 336 2.02 2.49 23.87
CA LEU A 336 1.66 2.80 22.50
C LEU A 336 1.82 1.57 21.58
N GLY A 337 2.92 0.84 21.70
CA GLY A 337 3.17 -0.38 20.94
C GLY A 337 2.12 -1.46 21.20
N ARG A 338 1.76 -1.67 22.46
CA ARG A 338 0.69 -2.62 22.84
C ARG A 338 -0.65 -2.24 22.23
N LYS A 339 -0.99 -0.94 22.21
CA LYS A 339 -2.21 -0.42 21.58
C LYS A 339 -2.14 -0.49 20.05
N ALA A 340 -0.97 -0.29 19.45
CA ALA A 340 -0.77 -0.44 18.00
C ALA A 340 -1.13 -1.85 17.53
N ARG A 341 -0.86 -2.89 18.33
CA ARG A 341 -1.21 -4.29 18.01
C ARG A 341 -2.70 -4.57 17.83
N ASP A 342 -3.58 -3.69 18.30
CA ASP A 342 -5.02 -3.81 18.03
C ASP A 342 -5.34 -3.79 16.52
N ILE A 343 -4.41 -3.31 15.67
CA ILE A 343 -4.51 -3.38 14.20
C ILE A 343 -4.70 -4.82 13.70
N CYS A 344 -4.12 -5.81 14.37
CA CYS A 344 -4.27 -7.23 14.02
C CYS A 344 -5.73 -7.71 14.05
N LYS A 345 -6.61 -7.05 14.84
CA LYS A 345 -8.03 -7.40 14.92
C LYS A 345 -8.82 -6.99 13.71
N ILE A 346 -8.44 -5.85 13.08
CA ILE A 346 -9.20 -5.21 11.99
C ILE A 346 -8.55 -5.35 10.61
N ALA A 347 -7.23 -5.56 10.57
CA ALA A 347 -6.46 -5.66 9.33
C ALA A 347 -5.93 -7.08 9.06
N ASN A 348 -6.31 -8.12 9.83
CA ASN A 348 -5.96 -9.49 9.48
C ASN A 348 -6.63 -9.93 8.17
N GLY A 349 -6.02 -10.89 7.48
CA GLY A 349 -6.46 -11.33 6.16
C GLY A 349 -7.93 -11.73 6.11
N LYS A 350 -8.43 -12.44 7.14
CA LYS A 350 -9.83 -12.90 7.21
C LYS A 350 -10.80 -11.72 7.34
N ALA A 351 -10.55 -10.80 8.29
CA ALA A 351 -11.44 -9.65 8.51
C ALA A 351 -11.52 -8.72 7.28
N VAL A 352 -10.40 -8.53 6.58
CA VAL A 352 -10.38 -7.74 5.35
C VAL A 352 -11.09 -8.47 4.21
N PHE A 353 -10.89 -9.78 4.07
CA PHE A 353 -11.59 -10.59 3.07
C PHE A 353 -13.10 -10.57 3.26
N GLU A 354 -13.60 -10.76 4.48
CA GLU A 354 -15.04 -10.70 4.81
C GLU A 354 -15.64 -9.34 4.39
N GLN A 355 -14.94 -8.24 4.64
CA GLN A 355 -15.38 -6.91 4.21
C GLN A 355 -15.46 -6.78 2.68
N TRP A 356 -14.49 -7.34 1.94
CA TRP A 356 -14.51 -7.37 0.49
C TRP A 356 -15.64 -8.25 -0.04
N GLN A 357 -15.84 -9.44 0.53
CA GLN A 357 -16.89 -10.37 0.15
C GLN A 357 -18.26 -9.74 0.33
N ASP A 358 -18.53 -9.19 1.52
CA ASP A 358 -19.79 -8.48 1.83
C ASP A 358 -20.05 -7.33 0.85
N TYR A 359 -19.00 -6.56 0.53
CA TYR A 359 -19.15 -5.43 -0.37
C TYR A 359 -19.41 -5.89 -1.81
N ILE A 360 -18.68 -6.86 -2.31
CA ILE A 360 -18.89 -7.44 -3.63
C ILE A 360 -20.31 -8.02 -3.73
N GLU A 361 -20.75 -8.77 -2.73
CA GLU A 361 -22.08 -9.33 -2.70
C GLU A 361 -23.21 -8.28 -2.68
N SER A 362 -22.98 -7.18 -1.99
CA SER A 362 -23.93 -6.06 -1.94
C SER A 362 -24.10 -5.35 -3.28
N VAL A 363 -23.02 -5.34 -4.09
CA VAL A 363 -23.00 -4.73 -5.43
C VAL A 363 -23.60 -5.65 -6.50
N CYS A 364 -23.52 -6.98 -6.30
CA CYS A 364 -24.03 -7.99 -7.24
C CYS A 364 -25.53 -8.30 -7.06
N LYS A 365 -26.17 -7.76 -6.02
CA LYS A 365 -27.63 -7.86 -5.80
C LYS A 365 -28.38 -6.85 -6.68
#